data_c828b4691811c92d94b60041a18deeae
#
_entry.id   c828b4691811c92d94b60041a18deeae
#
_cell.length_a   1.000
_cell.length_b   1.000
_cell.length_c   1.000
_cell.angle_alpha   90.00
_cell.angle_beta   90.00
_cell.angle_gamma   90.00
#
_symmetry.space_group_name_H-M   'P 1'
#
loop_
_entity.id
_entity.type
_entity.pdbx_description
1 polymer ?
#
loop_
_entity_poly.entity_id
_entity_poly.type
_entity_poly.pdbx_seq_one_letter_code
_entity_poly.pdbx_strand_id
1 'polypeptide(L)'
;MKIKRPIYLDTVNLISIILLPLTFFTFLFNYLKKLSPKVKFKVKTICVGNIYLGGTGKTPLVIKINSILKKKYKTTIIKKNYLDQKDEQKILKKNGNLLCFKNRDIAIKTAENKNFDIAICDDGLQEKKINYDLSIACFNSTHTIGNGFLIPAGPLRESLFEIRNYDAVFLNGEKKNIKFQNKIKKINKNIKIFYANYKPTNLKSFNLKKNYLIFCGLGNPEEFEKTL
;
A
#
# COMPACT_ATOMS: atom_id res chain seq x y z
N MET A 1 -4.19 16.42 -18.75
CA MET A 1 -5.24 15.42 -19.05
C MET A 1 -5.48 14.60 -17.79
N LYS A 2 -6.64 14.69 -17.13
CA LYS A 2 -6.97 13.84 -15.96
C LYS A 2 -7.29 12.44 -16.51
N ILE A 3 -6.45 11.45 -16.24
CA ILE A 3 -6.78 10.05 -16.54
C ILE A 3 -7.84 9.64 -15.52
N LYS A 4 -9.11 9.65 -15.93
CA LYS A 4 -10.20 9.20 -15.07
C LYS A 4 -10.10 7.69 -14.90
N ARG A 5 -10.20 7.25 -13.67
CA ARG A 5 -10.30 5.84 -13.32
C ARG A 5 -11.54 5.24 -13.99
N PRO A 6 -11.45 4.03 -14.55
CA PRO A 6 -12.62 3.36 -15.13
C PRO A 6 -13.72 3.15 -14.10
N ILE A 7 -14.94 3.54 -14.43
CA ILE A 7 -16.11 3.50 -13.52
C ILE A 7 -16.42 2.07 -13.04
N TYR A 8 -16.18 1.06 -13.90
CA TYR A 8 -16.44 -0.33 -13.55
C TYR A 8 -15.58 -0.87 -12.39
N LEU A 9 -14.49 -0.18 -12.05
CA LEU A 9 -13.68 -0.54 -10.87
C LEU A 9 -14.31 -0.07 -9.55
N ASP A 10 -15.17 0.93 -9.58
CA ASP A 10 -15.78 1.51 -8.39
C ASP A 10 -17.19 0.96 -8.12
N THR A 11 -17.94 0.65 -9.19
CA THR A 11 -19.32 0.15 -9.13
C THR A 11 -19.50 -1.12 -9.96
N VAL A 12 -20.42 -1.98 -9.52
CA VAL A 12 -20.81 -3.14 -10.29
C VAL A 12 -21.63 -2.68 -11.51
N ASN A 13 -21.18 -3.07 -12.70
CA ASN A 13 -21.84 -2.76 -13.97
C ASN A 13 -21.62 -3.88 -14.98
N LEU A 14 -22.20 -3.76 -16.18
CA LEU A 14 -22.17 -4.80 -17.22
C LEU A 14 -20.72 -5.23 -17.55
N ILE A 15 -19.78 -4.28 -17.65
CA ILE A 15 -18.37 -4.57 -17.95
C ILE A 15 -17.76 -5.42 -16.83
N SER A 16 -17.98 -5.06 -15.57
CA SER A 16 -17.48 -5.83 -14.43
C SER A 16 -18.03 -7.25 -14.39
N ILE A 17 -19.33 -7.43 -14.78
CA ILE A 17 -19.98 -8.76 -14.84
C ILE A 17 -19.37 -9.60 -15.96
N ILE A 18 -19.18 -9.04 -17.16
CA ILE A 18 -18.55 -9.74 -18.30
C ILE A 18 -17.12 -10.19 -17.95
N LEU A 19 -16.40 -9.38 -17.17
CA LEU A 19 -15.01 -9.68 -16.78
C LEU A 19 -14.90 -10.66 -15.59
N LEU A 20 -16.01 -10.97 -14.89
CA LEU A 20 -16.01 -11.88 -13.72
C LEU A 20 -15.35 -13.24 -13.99
N PRO A 21 -15.64 -13.95 -15.10
CA PRO A 21 -14.99 -15.25 -15.34
C PRO A 21 -13.48 -15.17 -15.37
N LEU A 22 -12.92 -14.07 -15.87
CA LEU A 22 -11.46 -13.86 -15.93
C LEU A 22 -10.83 -13.67 -14.55
N THR A 23 -11.59 -13.30 -13.53
CA THR A 23 -11.09 -13.19 -12.15
C THR A 23 -10.66 -14.54 -11.58
N PHE A 24 -11.18 -15.65 -12.13
CA PHE A 24 -10.76 -16.98 -11.76
C PHE A 24 -9.25 -17.19 -11.93
N PHE A 25 -8.66 -16.69 -13.01
CA PHE A 25 -7.21 -16.78 -13.22
C PHE A 25 -6.41 -16.00 -12.16
N THR A 26 -6.88 -14.82 -11.79
CA THR A 26 -6.28 -14.03 -10.71
C THR A 26 -6.41 -14.74 -9.36
N PHE A 27 -7.56 -15.32 -9.09
CA PHE A 27 -7.80 -16.12 -7.89
C PHE A 27 -6.87 -17.33 -7.84
N LEU A 28 -6.81 -18.12 -8.92
CA LEU A 28 -5.95 -19.30 -9.03
C LEU A 28 -4.47 -18.95 -8.85
N PHE A 29 -4.01 -17.89 -9.50
CA PHE A 29 -2.64 -17.42 -9.38
C PHE A 29 -2.29 -17.01 -7.93
N ASN A 30 -3.18 -16.29 -7.27
CA ASN A 30 -3.01 -15.92 -5.86
C ASN A 30 -3.03 -17.15 -4.94
N TYR A 31 -3.86 -18.14 -5.25
CA TYR A 31 -3.92 -19.41 -4.51
C TYR A 31 -2.60 -20.18 -4.64
N LEU A 32 -2.10 -20.35 -5.86
CA LEU A 32 -0.82 -21.04 -6.11
C LEU A 32 0.35 -20.35 -5.41
N LYS A 33 0.38 -19.02 -5.38
CA LYS A 33 1.41 -18.27 -4.62
C LYS A 33 1.41 -18.60 -3.13
N LYS A 34 0.27 -18.92 -2.53
CA LYS A 34 0.18 -19.27 -1.11
C LYS A 34 0.77 -20.63 -0.78
N LEU A 35 0.82 -21.54 -1.75
CA LEU A 35 1.41 -22.87 -1.59
C LEU A 35 2.94 -22.83 -1.54
N SER A 36 3.57 -21.73 -1.92
CA SER A 36 5.01 -21.58 -1.86
C SER A 36 5.52 -21.61 -0.41
N PRO A 37 6.64 -22.33 -0.13
CA PRO A 37 7.22 -22.36 1.19
C PRO A 37 7.60 -20.96 1.66
N LYS A 38 7.31 -20.65 2.92
CA LYS A 38 7.59 -19.35 3.50
C LYS A 38 8.98 -19.30 4.10
N VAL A 39 9.72 -18.25 3.75
CA VAL A 39 11.04 -17.96 4.29
C VAL A 39 10.91 -16.91 5.39
N LYS A 40 11.51 -17.17 6.54
CA LYS A 40 11.68 -16.23 7.64
C LYS A 40 13.12 -15.74 7.68
N PHE A 41 13.32 -14.48 7.96
CA PHE A 41 14.63 -13.83 8.04
C PHE A 41 14.97 -13.52 9.50
N LYS A 42 16.28 -13.35 9.79
CA LYS A 42 16.75 -12.93 11.12
C LYS A 42 16.46 -11.45 11.36
N VAL A 43 16.65 -10.60 10.33
CA VAL A 43 16.27 -9.19 10.38
C VAL A 43 14.76 -9.07 10.55
N LYS A 44 14.30 -8.20 11.47
CA LYS A 44 12.88 -7.96 11.65
C LYS A 44 12.27 -7.29 10.42
N THR A 45 11.15 -7.81 9.95
CA THR A 45 10.53 -7.40 8.69
C THR A 45 9.16 -6.77 8.92
N ILE A 46 8.98 -5.54 8.42
CA ILE A 46 7.69 -4.86 8.39
C ILE A 46 7.26 -4.73 6.95
N CYS A 47 6.11 -5.27 6.60
CA CYS A 47 5.54 -5.14 5.26
C CYS A 47 4.41 -4.12 5.26
N VAL A 48 4.52 -3.11 4.41
CA VAL A 48 3.45 -2.16 4.12
C VAL A 48 3.01 -2.38 2.67
N GLY A 49 1.75 -2.69 2.47
CA GLY A 49 1.24 -2.94 1.12
C GLY A 49 -0.24 -2.63 1.01
N ASN A 50 -0.83 -2.98 -0.11
CA ASN A 50 -2.27 -2.91 -0.33
C ASN A 50 -2.75 -4.09 -1.16
N ILE A 51 -4.04 -4.38 -1.06
CA ILE A 51 -4.73 -5.36 -1.89
C ILE A 51 -5.59 -4.71 -2.98
N TYR A 52 -5.48 -3.41 -3.14
CA TYR A 52 -6.29 -2.57 -4.01
C TYR A 52 -5.40 -1.83 -5.03
N LEU A 53 -5.85 -1.74 -6.28
CA LEU A 53 -5.19 -0.95 -7.32
C LEU A 53 -5.42 0.54 -7.09
N GLY A 54 -4.34 1.29 -6.85
CA GLY A 54 -4.39 2.74 -6.71
C GLY A 54 -3.57 3.29 -5.54
N GLY A 55 -3.60 4.60 -5.39
CA GLY A 55 -2.92 5.32 -4.32
C GLY A 55 -3.61 5.14 -2.98
N THR A 56 -3.03 4.33 -2.11
CA THR A 56 -3.54 4.05 -0.75
C THR A 56 -2.65 4.62 0.35
N GLY A 57 -1.61 5.39 -0.01
CA GLY A 57 -0.70 6.02 0.95
C GLY A 57 0.39 5.09 1.50
N LYS A 58 0.74 3.99 0.80
CA LYS A 58 1.80 3.05 1.22
C LYS A 58 3.15 3.75 1.44
N THR A 59 3.66 4.38 0.40
CA THR A 59 5.00 5.01 0.41
C THR A 59 5.15 6.08 1.50
N PRO A 60 4.20 7.01 1.70
CA PRO A 60 4.21 7.92 2.84
C PRO A 60 4.21 7.21 4.20
N LEU A 61 3.45 6.11 4.34
CA LEU A 61 3.42 5.33 5.57
C LEU A 61 4.78 4.66 5.84
N VAL A 62 5.41 4.06 4.81
CA VAL A 62 6.77 3.49 4.91
C VAL A 62 7.77 4.55 5.38
N ILE A 63 7.74 5.74 4.81
CA ILE A 63 8.61 6.86 5.21
C ILE A 63 8.35 7.25 6.67
N LYS A 64 7.07 7.33 7.07
CA LYS A 64 6.71 7.67 8.45
C LYS A 64 7.17 6.62 9.45
N ILE A 65 6.94 5.33 9.16
CA ILE A 65 7.41 4.22 10.00
C ILE A 65 8.94 4.27 10.11
N ASN A 66 9.64 4.42 8.97
CA ASN A 66 11.10 4.54 8.96
C ASN A 66 11.57 5.74 9.82
N SER A 67 10.93 6.90 9.70
CA SER A 67 11.30 8.10 10.47
C SER A 67 11.16 7.93 11.98
N ILE A 68 10.24 7.09 12.43
CA ILE A 68 10.03 6.76 13.83
C ILE A 68 11.08 5.75 14.31
N LEU A 69 11.24 4.66 13.54
CA LEU A 69 12.07 3.53 13.95
C LEU A 69 13.57 3.83 13.87
N LYS A 70 14.02 4.61 12.89
CA LYS A 70 15.44 4.98 12.73
C LYS A 70 16.03 5.77 13.91
N LYS A 71 15.18 6.25 14.84
CA LYS A 71 15.63 6.90 16.07
C LYS A 71 16.25 5.92 17.07
N LYS A 72 15.91 4.63 16.99
CA LYS A 72 16.34 3.60 17.94
C LYS A 72 16.99 2.39 17.29
N TYR A 73 16.74 2.18 16.00
CA TYR A 73 17.14 0.99 15.26
C TYR A 73 17.85 1.36 13.96
N LYS A 74 18.76 0.51 13.50
CA LYS A 74 19.37 0.60 12.18
C LYS A 74 18.37 0.07 11.15
N THR A 75 17.68 0.96 10.46
CA THR A 75 16.59 0.62 9.55
C THR A 75 16.98 0.72 8.09
N THR A 76 16.38 -0.12 7.25
CA THR A 76 16.43 0.00 5.79
C THR A 76 15.04 -0.13 5.18
N ILE A 77 14.82 0.57 4.07
CA ILE A 77 13.61 0.44 3.27
C ILE A 77 13.93 -0.52 2.11
N ILE A 78 13.02 -1.44 1.84
CA ILE A 78 13.14 -2.40 0.75
C ILE A 78 12.03 -2.14 -0.26
N LYS A 79 12.42 -1.93 -1.52
CA LYS A 79 11.51 -1.80 -2.65
C LYS A 79 11.94 -2.70 -3.79
N LYS A 80 10.96 -3.29 -4.47
CA LYS A 80 11.23 -4.02 -5.69
C LYS A 80 11.61 -3.05 -6.80
N ASN A 81 12.64 -3.41 -7.59
CA ASN A 81 13.10 -2.54 -8.67
C ASN A 81 12.15 -2.64 -9.87
N TYR A 82 11.38 -1.60 -10.09
CA TYR A 82 10.56 -1.39 -11.27
C TYR A 82 11.06 -0.17 -12.04
N LEU A 83 11.23 -0.30 -13.35
CA LEU A 83 11.78 0.76 -14.21
C LEU A 83 10.87 2.00 -14.29
N ASP A 84 9.59 1.80 -14.14
CA ASP A 84 8.53 2.82 -14.18
C ASP A 84 8.28 3.53 -12.84
N GLN A 85 8.93 3.08 -11.73
CA GLN A 85 8.75 3.64 -10.38
C GLN A 85 9.99 4.37 -9.86
N LYS A 86 10.79 4.95 -10.74
CA LYS A 86 12.03 5.67 -10.37
C LYS A 86 11.77 6.85 -9.42
N ASP A 87 10.64 7.52 -9.57
CA ASP A 87 10.29 8.67 -8.72
C ASP A 87 10.02 8.26 -7.27
N GLU A 88 9.29 7.16 -7.07
CA GLU A 88 9.09 6.61 -5.73
C GLU A 88 10.40 6.14 -5.10
N GLN A 89 11.29 5.52 -5.89
CA GLN A 89 12.61 5.12 -5.43
C GLN A 89 13.45 6.32 -4.99
N LYS A 90 13.43 7.44 -5.74
CA LYS A 90 14.12 8.68 -5.36
C LYS A 90 13.61 9.24 -4.04
N ILE A 91 12.27 9.27 -3.87
CA ILE A 91 11.65 9.74 -2.62
C ILE A 91 12.06 8.86 -1.44
N LEU A 92 12.02 7.53 -1.58
CA LEU A 92 12.42 6.60 -0.54
C LEU A 92 13.91 6.74 -0.19
N LYS A 93 14.78 6.86 -1.19
CA LYS A 93 16.23 7.05 -1.00
C LYS A 93 16.54 8.35 -0.25
N LYS A 94 15.79 9.42 -0.51
CA LYS A 94 15.94 10.70 0.23
C LYS A 94 15.57 10.58 1.70
N ASN A 95 14.67 9.64 2.06
CA ASN A 95 14.13 9.51 3.41
C ASN A 95 14.78 8.40 4.25
N GLY A 96 15.68 7.59 3.67
CA GLY A 96 16.35 6.52 4.41
C GLY A 96 17.25 5.65 3.54
N ASN A 97 17.90 4.67 4.17
CA ASN A 97 18.64 3.65 3.46
C ASN A 97 17.67 2.83 2.59
N LEU A 98 17.88 2.81 1.29
CA LEU A 98 17.06 2.06 0.33
C LEU A 98 17.85 0.90 -0.26
N LEU A 99 17.30 -0.30 -0.14
CA LEU A 99 17.73 -1.49 -0.86
C LEU A 99 16.70 -1.81 -1.95
N CYS A 100 17.11 -1.69 -3.21
CA CYS A 100 16.26 -1.87 -4.36
C CYS A 100 16.79 -3.01 -5.24
N PHE A 101 16.05 -4.13 -5.28
CA PHE A 101 16.44 -5.35 -5.99
C PHE A 101 15.27 -5.89 -6.81
N LYS A 102 15.55 -6.71 -7.81
CA LYS A 102 14.53 -7.42 -8.59
C LYS A 102 13.71 -8.37 -7.71
N ASN A 103 14.37 -9.05 -6.77
CA ASN A 103 13.77 -9.98 -5.83
C ASN A 103 13.86 -9.41 -4.40
N ARG A 104 12.75 -9.42 -3.67
CA ARG A 104 12.66 -8.84 -2.32
C ARG A 104 13.36 -9.69 -1.27
N ASP A 105 13.35 -11.00 -1.41
CA ASP A 105 14.08 -11.95 -0.55
C ASP A 105 15.59 -11.67 -0.56
N ILE A 106 16.17 -11.43 -1.74
CA ILE A 106 17.58 -11.03 -1.88
C ILE A 106 17.84 -9.70 -1.17
N ALA A 107 16.92 -8.73 -1.30
CA ALA A 107 17.06 -7.44 -0.62
C ALA A 107 17.02 -7.59 0.91
N ILE A 108 16.12 -8.43 1.44
CA ILE A 108 16.04 -8.71 2.88
C ILE A 108 17.30 -9.44 3.36
N LYS A 109 17.78 -10.42 2.60
CA LYS A 109 19.04 -11.12 2.93
C LYS A 109 20.23 -10.17 2.92
N THR A 110 20.27 -9.23 1.98
CA THR A 110 21.29 -8.16 1.96
C THR A 110 21.18 -7.26 3.19
N ALA A 111 19.96 -6.96 3.66
CA ALA A 111 19.76 -6.21 4.90
C ALA A 111 20.30 -6.97 6.12
N GLU A 112 20.07 -8.28 6.21
CA GLU A 112 20.69 -9.14 7.24
C GLU A 112 22.21 -9.04 7.23
N ASN A 113 22.82 -9.27 6.07
CA ASN A 113 24.27 -9.28 5.90
C ASN A 113 24.92 -7.92 6.24
N LYS A 114 24.15 -6.82 6.10
CA LYS A 114 24.59 -5.46 6.48
C LYS A 114 24.26 -5.08 7.92
N ASN A 115 23.81 -6.05 8.72
CA ASN A 115 23.43 -5.87 10.13
C ASN A 115 22.41 -4.72 10.34
N PHE A 116 21.34 -4.70 9.53
CA PHE A 116 20.17 -3.90 9.83
C PHE A 116 19.29 -4.62 10.86
N ASP A 117 18.71 -3.83 11.78
CA ASP A 117 17.79 -4.38 12.79
C ASP A 117 16.39 -4.59 12.20
N ILE A 118 15.96 -3.67 11.33
CA ILE A 118 14.61 -3.69 10.75
C ILE A 118 14.65 -3.37 9.26
N ALA A 119 13.97 -4.22 8.48
CA ALA A 119 13.73 -4.05 7.05
C ALA A 119 12.25 -3.71 6.81
N ILE A 120 11.97 -2.53 6.25
CA ILE A 120 10.61 -2.05 5.95
C ILE A 120 10.35 -2.24 4.47
N CYS A 121 9.47 -3.18 4.11
CA CYS A 121 9.15 -3.53 2.73
C CYS A 121 7.98 -2.70 2.20
N ASP A 122 8.23 -1.94 1.12
CA ASP A 122 7.20 -1.21 0.39
C ASP A 122 6.54 -2.11 -0.67
N ASP A 123 5.20 -2.18 -0.64
CA ASP A 123 4.33 -2.95 -1.54
C ASP A 123 4.65 -4.47 -1.60
N GLY A 124 4.76 -5.10 -0.42
CA GLY A 124 5.22 -6.49 -0.29
C GLY A 124 4.14 -7.54 0.00
N LEU A 125 2.87 -7.19 0.21
CA LEU A 125 1.83 -8.13 0.67
C LEU A 125 1.55 -9.28 -0.32
N GLN A 126 1.78 -9.07 -1.63
CA GLN A 126 1.64 -10.10 -2.65
C GLN A 126 2.81 -11.08 -2.71
N GLU A 127 3.88 -10.85 -1.96
CA GLU A 127 5.05 -11.75 -1.89
C GLU A 127 4.84 -12.81 -0.81
N LYS A 128 4.03 -13.83 -1.14
CA LYS A 128 3.59 -14.86 -0.17
C LYS A 128 4.71 -15.78 0.33
N LYS A 129 5.85 -15.79 -0.35
CA LYS A 129 7.06 -16.53 0.08
C LYS A 129 7.73 -15.94 1.31
N ILE A 130 7.45 -14.70 1.67
CA ILE A 130 8.08 -14.04 2.82
C ILE A 130 7.13 -14.10 4.01
N ASN A 131 7.66 -14.60 5.14
CA ASN A 131 6.96 -14.54 6.43
C ASN A 131 7.36 -13.27 7.16
N TYR A 132 6.57 -12.20 6.99
CA TYR A 132 6.81 -10.91 7.63
C TYR A 132 6.51 -10.97 9.14
N ASP A 133 7.32 -10.26 9.97
CA ASP A 133 7.04 -10.13 11.41
C ASP A 133 5.87 -9.19 11.68
N LEU A 134 5.64 -8.19 10.81
CA LEU A 134 4.49 -7.28 10.87
C LEU A 134 4.01 -6.96 9.45
N SER A 135 2.72 -7.11 9.21
CA SER A 135 2.07 -6.84 7.93
C SER A 135 0.95 -5.81 8.07
N ILE A 136 1.02 -4.75 7.26
CA ILE A 136 0.08 -3.62 7.30
C ILE A 136 -0.56 -3.46 5.92
N ALA A 137 -1.88 -3.60 5.85
CA ALA A 137 -2.64 -3.37 4.63
C ALA A 137 -3.19 -1.94 4.60
N CYS A 138 -2.79 -1.17 3.58
CA CYS A 138 -3.22 0.21 3.39
C CYS A 138 -4.46 0.29 2.48
N PHE A 139 -5.43 1.10 2.88
CA PHE A 139 -6.60 1.43 2.09
C PHE A 139 -6.86 2.94 2.09
N ASN A 140 -7.50 3.39 1.03
CA ASN A 140 -8.11 4.71 1.00
C ASN A 140 -9.49 4.65 1.67
N SER A 141 -9.79 5.57 2.57
CA SER A 141 -11.06 5.57 3.32
C SER A 141 -12.29 5.91 2.45
N THR A 142 -12.07 6.58 1.31
CA THR A 142 -13.12 6.97 0.36
C THR A 142 -13.42 5.83 -0.63
N HIS A 143 -12.39 5.36 -1.34
CA HIS A 143 -12.56 4.32 -2.38
C HIS A 143 -12.63 2.90 -1.81
N THR A 144 -12.09 2.67 -0.60
CA THR A 144 -12.08 1.39 0.12
C THR A 144 -11.63 0.21 -0.74
N ILE A 145 -12.59 -0.56 -1.27
CA ILE A 145 -12.36 -1.75 -2.12
C ILE A 145 -13.02 -1.64 -3.50
N GLY A 146 -13.56 -0.44 -3.86
CA GLY A 146 -14.34 -0.28 -5.09
C GLY A 146 -15.53 -1.22 -5.16
N ASN A 147 -15.75 -1.87 -6.31
CA ASN A 147 -16.82 -2.86 -6.48
C ASN A 147 -16.57 -4.21 -5.74
N GLY A 148 -15.38 -4.40 -5.16
CA GLY A 148 -15.03 -5.58 -4.37
C GLY A 148 -14.58 -6.80 -5.16
N PHE A 149 -14.55 -6.74 -6.48
CA PHE A 149 -14.09 -7.85 -7.34
C PHE A 149 -12.57 -7.84 -7.52
N LEU A 150 -12.04 -9.02 -7.85
CA LEU A 150 -10.64 -9.17 -8.24
C LEU A 150 -10.40 -8.60 -9.65
N ILE A 151 -9.16 -8.28 -9.97
CA ILE A 151 -8.71 -7.95 -11.32
C ILE A 151 -9.01 -9.15 -12.24
N PRO A 152 -9.56 -8.93 -13.47
CA PRO A 152 -9.81 -7.64 -14.12
C PRO A 152 -11.20 -7.05 -13.88
N ALA A 153 -12.15 -7.76 -13.25
CA ALA A 153 -13.53 -7.29 -13.04
C ALA A 153 -13.66 -6.17 -11.99
N GLY A 154 -12.65 -6.00 -11.15
CA GLY A 154 -12.59 -4.98 -10.11
C GLY A 154 -11.17 -4.60 -9.74
N PRO A 155 -11.01 -3.76 -8.71
CA PRO A 155 -9.71 -3.18 -8.37
C PRO A 155 -8.89 -4.04 -7.42
N LEU A 156 -9.37 -5.17 -6.95
CA LEU A 156 -8.66 -5.96 -5.97
C LEU A 156 -7.57 -6.84 -6.61
N ARG A 157 -6.34 -6.73 -6.10
CA ARG A 157 -5.21 -7.62 -6.43
C ARG A 157 -5.37 -8.99 -5.76
N GLU A 158 -5.99 -8.99 -4.56
CA GLU A 158 -6.25 -10.15 -3.72
C GLU A 158 -7.61 -10.00 -3.05
N SER A 159 -8.21 -11.10 -2.65
CA SER A 159 -9.48 -11.09 -1.92
C SER A 159 -9.38 -10.27 -0.62
N LEU A 160 -10.45 -9.58 -0.27
CA LEU A 160 -10.56 -8.87 1.01
C LEU A 160 -10.37 -9.83 2.22
N PHE A 161 -10.67 -11.11 2.05
CA PHE A 161 -10.45 -12.12 3.09
C PHE A 161 -8.99 -12.30 3.48
N GLU A 162 -8.02 -11.81 2.67
CA GLU A 162 -6.59 -11.81 3.04
C GLU A 162 -6.29 -10.98 4.30
N ILE A 163 -7.17 -10.08 4.69
CA ILE A 163 -7.10 -9.34 5.96
C ILE A 163 -6.98 -10.27 7.18
N ARG A 164 -7.41 -11.54 7.08
CA ARG A 164 -7.20 -12.54 8.14
C ARG A 164 -5.73 -12.79 8.44
N ASN A 165 -4.88 -12.60 7.44
CA ASN A 165 -3.46 -12.89 7.48
C ASN A 165 -2.61 -11.65 7.77
N TYR A 166 -3.23 -10.50 8.05
CA TYR A 166 -2.53 -9.25 8.32
C TYR A 166 -2.70 -8.81 9.76
N ASP A 167 -1.68 -8.11 10.29
CA ASP A 167 -1.65 -7.66 11.68
C ASP A 167 -2.36 -6.33 11.87
N ALA A 168 -2.32 -5.47 10.86
CA ALA A 168 -2.94 -4.16 10.92
C ALA A 168 -3.51 -3.69 9.58
N VAL A 169 -4.48 -2.80 9.67
CA VAL A 169 -5.03 -2.02 8.56
C VAL A 169 -4.78 -0.54 8.81
N PHE A 170 -4.34 0.14 7.78
CA PHE A 170 -4.14 1.58 7.76
C PHE A 170 -5.10 2.22 6.77
N LEU A 171 -6.00 3.07 7.30
CA LEU A 171 -7.02 3.79 6.52
C LEU A 171 -6.55 5.24 6.34
N ASN A 172 -6.24 5.59 5.09
CA ASN A 172 -5.81 6.93 4.71
C ASN A 172 -6.98 7.72 4.14
N GLY A 173 -7.23 8.92 4.70
CA GLY A 173 -8.27 9.83 4.27
C GLY A 173 -8.87 10.64 5.42
N GLU A 174 -9.57 11.71 5.11
CA GLU A 174 -10.09 12.67 6.10
C GLU A 174 -11.20 12.09 6.99
N LYS A 175 -12.09 11.29 6.39
CA LYS A 175 -13.27 10.77 7.09
C LYS A 175 -13.09 9.31 7.48
N LYS A 176 -13.45 8.99 8.72
CA LYS A 176 -13.52 7.60 9.18
C LYS A 176 -14.66 6.88 8.46
N ASN A 177 -14.35 5.79 7.79
CA ASN A 177 -15.35 4.94 7.15
C ASN A 177 -15.74 3.79 8.08
N ILE A 178 -16.73 4.04 8.95
CA ILE A 178 -17.20 3.06 9.95
C ILE A 178 -17.77 1.81 9.29
N LYS A 179 -18.47 1.96 8.14
CA LYS A 179 -19.00 0.84 7.37
C LYS A 179 -17.89 -0.14 6.94
N PHE A 180 -16.82 0.42 6.41
CA PHE A 180 -15.66 -0.37 5.97
C PHE A 180 -14.89 -0.94 7.15
N GLN A 181 -14.70 -0.17 8.23
CA GLN A 181 -14.11 -0.67 9.48
C GLN A 181 -14.87 -1.90 10.00
N ASN A 182 -16.20 -1.83 10.06
CA ASN A 182 -17.02 -2.96 10.52
C ASN A 182 -16.89 -4.18 9.59
N LYS A 183 -16.79 -3.96 8.27
CA LYS A 183 -16.52 -5.03 7.30
C LYS A 183 -15.17 -5.71 7.56
N ILE A 184 -14.12 -4.94 7.83
CA ILE A 184 -12.79 -5.44 8.21
C ILE A 184 -12.86 -6.24 9.51
N LYS A 185 -13.51 -5.70 10.55
CA LYS A 185 -13.65 -6.35 11.86
C LYS A 185 -14.46 -7.64 11.81
N LYS A 186 -15.43 -7.77 10.89
CA LYS A 186 -16.14 -9.03 10.67
C LYS A 186 -15.21 -10.13 10.12
N ILE A 187 -14.21 -9.78 9.33
CA ILE A 187 -13.24 -10.73 8.76
C ILE A 187 -12.15 -11.09 9.78
N ASN A 188 -11.65 -10.10 10.52
CA ASN A 188 -10.62 -10.28 11.54
C ASN A 188 -10.94 -9.38 12.76
N LYS A 189 -11.47 -9.98 13.82
CA LYS A 189 -11.90 -9.24 15.04
C LYS A 189 -10.73 -8.57 15.75
N ASN A 190 -9.55 -9.18 15.70
CA ASN A 190 -8.37 -8.75 16.46
C ASN A 190 -7.49 -7.75 15.70
N ILE A 191 -7.76 -7.51 14.41
CA ILE A 191 -6.91 -6.62 13.60
C ILE A 191 -6.90 -5.19 14.16
N LYS A 192 -5.72 -4.59 14.21
CA LYS A 192 -5.57 -3.18 14.61
C LYS A 192 -5.88 -2.28 13.42
N ILE A 193 -6.69 -1.24 13.62
CA ILE A 193 -7.06 -0.29 12.57
C ILE A 193 -6.55 1.10 12.96
N PHE A 194 -5.73 1.67 12.11
CA PHE A 194 -5.16 3.01 12.25
C PHE A 194 -5.74 3.94 11.19
N TYR A 195 -5.94 5.19 11.55
CA TYR A 195 -6.40 6.25 10.65
C TYR A 195 -5.32 7.32 10.52
N ALA A 196 -5.17 7.84 9.31
CA ALA A 196 -4.35 9.01 9.07
C ALA A 196 -4.93 9.83 7.91
N ASN A 197 -4.56 11.10 7.89
CA ASN A 197 -4.84 12.01 6.79
C ASN A 197 -3.58 12.81 6.45
N TYR A 198 -3.55 13.36 5.25
CA TYR A 198 -2.54 14.32 4.87
C TYR A 198 -2.90 15.69 5.43
N LYS A 199 -1.88 16.42 5.87
CA LYS A 199 -2.00 17.83 6.23
C LYS A 199 -0.89 18.62 5.53
N PRO A 200 -1.19 19.74 4.90
CA PRO A 200 -0.16 20.60 4.34
C PRO A 200 0.71 21.16 5.48
N THR A 201 2.02 21.12 5.31
CA THR A 201 2.97 21.52 6.36
C THR A 201 3.48 22.94 6.17
N ASN A 202 3.33 23.52 4.98
CA ASN A 202 3.92 24.80 4.58
C ASN A 202 2.89 25.87 4.18
N LEU A 203 1.64 25.78 4.63
CA LEU A 203 0.59 26.76 4.32
C LEU A 203 1.00 28.19 4.67
N LYS A 204 1.77 28.39 5.74
CA LYS A 204 2.28 29.70 6.14
C LYS A 204 3.20 30.37 5.10
N SER A 205 3.76 29.58 4.18
CA SER A 205 4.63 30.08 3.10
C SER A 205 3.83 30.60 1.90
N PHE A 206 2.52 30.46 1.91
CA PHE A 206 1.62 30.87 0.83
C PHE A 206 0.70 32.00 1.26
N ASN A 207 0.52 32.99 0.39
CA ASN A 207 -0.50 34.01 0.58
C ASN A 207 -1.84 33.50 0.05
N LEU A 208 -2.71 33.06 0.95
CA LEU A 208 -4.01 32.46 0.61
C LEU A 208 -4.98 33.41 -0.12
N LYS A 209 -4.64 34.72 -0.24
CA LYS A 209 -5.42 35.70 -1.03
C LYS A 209 -5.00 35.74 -2.51
N LYS A 210 -3.93 35.03 -2.90
CA LYS A 210 -3.46 34.95 -4.28
C LYS A 210 -3.98 33.70 -4.98
N ASN A 211 -4.16 33.80 -6.31
CA ASN A 211 -4.47 32.65 -7.14
C ASN A 211 -3.19 31.87 -7.44
N TYR A 212 -3.27 30.54 -7.32
CA TYR A 212 -2.17 29.63 -7.59
C TYR A 212 -2.56 28.61 -8.66
N LEU A 213 -1.65 28.34 -9.57
CA LEU A 213 -1.77 27.17 -10.45
C LEU A 213 -1.30 25.93 -9.69
N ILE A 214 -2.17 24.94 -9.59
CA ILE A 214 -1.92 23.71 -8.85
C ILE A 214 -1.79 22.56 -9.82
N PHE A 215 -0.71 21.76 -9.70
CA PHE A 215 -0.54 20.53 -10.47
C PHE A 215 0.09 19.45 -9.57
N CYS A 216 -0.25 18.19 -9.82
CA CYS A 216 0.31 17.06 -9.12
C CYS A 216 0.44 15.83 -10.03
N GLY A 217 1.43 14.97 -9.74
CA GLY A 217 1.65 13.68 -10.39
C GLY A 217 1.21 12.50 -9.52
N LEU A 218 0.14 12.66 -8.73
CA LEU A 218 -0.32 11.62 -7.81
C LEU A 218 -1.37 10.72 -8.46
N GLY A 219 -1.39 9.45 -8.07
CA GLY A 219 -2.39 8.49 -8.53
C GLY A 219 -3.83 8.80 -8.07
N ASN A 220 -4.00 9.69 -7.11
CA ASN A 220 -5.29 10.22 -6.67
C ASN A 220 -5.21 11.76 -6.51
N PRO A 221 -5.38 12.52 -7.61
CA PRO A 221 -5.32 13.99 -7.59
C PRO A 221 -6.40 14.64 -6.73
N GLU A 222 -7.59 14.03 -6.63
CA GLU A 222 -8.71 14.58 -5.86
C GLU A 222 -8.41 14.69 -4.35
N GLU A 223 -7.64 13.76 -3.79
CA GLU A 223 -7.19 13.86 -2.40
C GLU A 223 -6.20 14.99 -2.19
N PHE A 224 -5.35 15.25 -3.17
CA PHE A 224 -4.43 16.38 -3.12
C PHE A 224 -5.20 17.71 -3.17
N GLU A 225 -6.18 17.83 -4.08
CA GLU A 225 -7.06 19.02 -4.18
C GLU A 225 -7.79 19.29 -2.85
N LYS A 226 -8.29 18.24 -2.16
CA LYS A 226 -8.96 18.39 -0.86
C LYS A 226 -8.03 18.79 0.29
N THR A 227 -6.74 18.54 0.13
CA THR A 227 -5.74 18.83 1.18
C THR A 227 -5.30 20.30 1.15
N LEU A 228 -5.59 21.00 0.07
CA LEU A 228 -5.30 22.43 -0.13
C LEU A 228 -6.45 23.33 0.30
#